data_9cdeb45eda13f125b975b9ec424e74b0
#
_entry.id   9cdeb45eda13f125b975b9ec424e74b0
#
_cell.length_a   1.000
_cell.length_b   1.000
_cell.length_c   1.000
_cell.angle_alpha   90.00
_cell.angle_beta   90.00
_cell.angle_gamma   90.00
#
_symmetry.space_group_name_H-M   'P 1'
#
loop_
_entity.id
_entity.type
_entity.pdbx_description
1 polymer ?
#
loop_
_entity_poly.entity_id
_entity_poly.type
_entity_poly.pdbx_seq_one_letter_code
_entity_poly.pdbx_strand_id
1 'polypeptide(L)'
;MAGEPRTVPVDIVHFFTNSRDQLFRGLAEYKNLIKQDGAIWVSWYKKSAKLPTEITEDTVREAALPLGLVDVKVCAVDERWSGLKLVIRRENRI
;
A
#
# COMPACT_ATOMS: atom_id res chain seq x y z
N MET A 1 6.72 22.33 1.03
CA MET A 1 6.34 22.84 -0.25
C MET A 1 5.72 21.79 -1.16
N ALA A 2 4.51 22.00 -1.48
CA ALA A 2 3.82 21.06 -2.34
C ALA A 2 4.46 21.01 -3.72
N GLY A 3 4.51 19.85 -4.30
CA GLY A 3 5.04 19.68 -5.64
C GLY A 3 6.52 19.43 -5.73
N GLU A 4 7.25 19.55 -4.65
CA GLU A 4 8.67 19.23 -4.70
C GLU A 4 8.88 17.73 -4.72
N PRO A 5 9.77 17.23 -5.59
CA PRO A 5 10.10 15.81 -5.57
C PRO A 5 10.80 15.46 -4.28
N ARG A 6 10.47 14.32 -3.76
CA ARG A 6 11.11 13.80 -2.57
C ARG A 6 12.42 13.13 -2.94
N THR A 7 13.48 13.55 -2.30
CA THR A 7 14.80 12.96 -2.51
C THR A 7 15.22 12.08 -1.34
N VAL A 8 14.45 12.09 -0.25
CA VAL A 8 14.75 11.28 0.94
C VAL A 8 13.64 10.26 1.15
N PRO A 9 13.96 9.12 1.78
CA PRO A 9 12.94 8.12 2.09
C PRO A 9 11.86 8.68 3.01
N VAL A 10 10.65 8.20 2.84
CA VAL A 10 9.51 8.60 3.67
C VAL A 10 9.17 7.48 4.66
N ASP A 11 8.59 7.87 5.79
CA ASP A 11 8.21 6.90 6.82
C ASP A 11 6.93 6.16 6.47
N ILE A 12 5.97 6.86 5.91
CA ILE A 12 4.64 6.30 5.61
C ILE A 12 4.16 6.83 4.28
N VAL A 13 3.59 5.93 3.48
CA VAL A 13 2.91 6.29 2.24
C VAL A 13 1.45 5.87 2.38
N HIS A 14 0.54 6.77 2.04
CA HIS A 14 -0.88 6.46 1.94
C HIS A 14 -1.24 6.36 0.47
N PHE A 15 -1.66 5.20 0.04
CA PHE A 15 -1.93 4.91 -1.35
C PHE A 15 -3.38 4.45 -1.53
N PHE A 16 -4.17 5.26 -2.19
CA PHE A 16 -5.58 4.97 -2.46
C PHE A 16 -5.71 4.55 -3.90
N THR A 17 -6.21 3.34 -4.14
CA THR A 17 -6.40 2.86 -5.49
C THR A 17 -7.49 1.80 -5.55
N ASN A 18 -8.16 1.72 -6.68
CA ASN A 18 -9.13 0.67 -6.96
C ASN A 18 -8.83 -0.02 -8.29
N SER A 19 -7.66 0.24 -8.86
CA SER A 19 -7.19 -0.37 -10.09
C SER A 19 -6.06 -1.35 -9.79
N ARG A 20 -6.20 -2.58 -10.23
CA ARG A 20 -5.19 -3.62 -10.05
C ARG A 20 -3.86 -3.21 -10.68
N ASP A 21 -3.90 -2.68 -11.89
CA ASP A 21 -2.72 -2.25 -12.60
C ASP A 21 -1.99 -1.13 -11.84
N GLN A 22 -2.76 -0.15 -11.40
CA GLN A 22 -2.22 0.96 -10.62
C GLN A 22 -1.63 0.48 -9.30
N LEU A 23 -2.27 -0.50 -8.67
CA LEU A 23 -1.78 -1.08 -7.42
C LEU A 23 -0.40 -1.71 -7.61
N PHE A 24 -0.25 -2.56 -8.61
CA PHE A 24 1.01 -3.26 -8.85
C PHE A 24 2.13 -2.30 -9.18
N ARG A 25 1.86 -1.33 -10.06
CA ARG A 25 2.87 -0.33 -10.44
C ARG A 25 3.22 0.59 -9.28
N GLY A 26 2.19 1.05 -8.57
CA GLY A 26 2.39 1.99 -7.46
C GLY A 26 3.16 1.40 -6.31
N LEU A 27 2.84 0.16 -5.92
CA LEU A 27 3.55 -0.50 -4.83
C LEU A 27 5.02 -0.68 -5.15
N ALA A 28 5.34 -1.09 -6.38
CA ALA A 28 6.73 -1.25 -6.79
C ALA A 28 7.51 0.06 -6.64
N GLU A 29 6.87 1.16 -6.99
CA GLU A 29 7.49 2.48 -6.89
C GLU A 29 7.62 2.94 -5.45
N TYR A 30 6.54 2.85 -4.68
CA TYR A 30 6.54 3.31 -3.29
C TYR A 30 7.44 2.48 -2.39
N LYS A 31 7.59 1.22 -2.67
CA LYS A 31 8.49 0.35 -1.91
C LYS A 31 9.91 0.92 -1.89
N ASN A 32 10.31 1.57 -2.97
CA ASN A 32 11.63 2.18 -3.06
C ASN A 32 11.72 3.53 -2.37
N LEU A 33 10.60 4.11 -1.98
CA LEU A 33 10.55 5.43 -1.34
C LEU A 33 10.50 5.36 0.17
N ILE A 34 10.03 4.26 0.74
CA ILE A 34 9.90 4.15 2.20
C ILE A 34 11.20 3.72 2.82
N LYS A 35 11.38 4.10 4.08
CA LYS A 35 12.50 3.63 4.89
C LYS A 35 12.30 2.15 5.20
N GLN A 36 13.36 1.47 5.58
CA GLN A 36 13.29 0.04 5.89
C GLN A 36 12.31 -0.28 7.02
N ASP A 37 12.10 0.65 7.92
CA ASP A 37 11.11 0.52 8.99
C ASP A 37 9.83 1.30 8.71
N GLY A 38 9.66 1.77 7.49
CA GLY A 38 8.48 2.50 7.07
C GLY A 38 7.32 1.59 6.71
N ALA A 39 6.24 2.18 6.29
CA ALA A 39 5.02 1.45 5.95
C ALA A 39 4.31 2.07 4.75
N ILE A 40 3.58 1.23 4.04
CA ILE A 40 2.68 1.65 2.98
C ILE A 40 1.27 1.24 3.38
N TRP A 41 0.38 2.19 3.47
CA TRP A 41 -1.04 1.92 3.69
C TRP A 41 -1.74 1.94 2.35
N VAL A 42 -2.24 0.79 1.92
CA VAL A 42 -3.02 0.68 0.69
C VAL A 42 -4.48 0.70 1.07
N SER A 43 -5.25 1.58 0.46
CA SER A 43 -6.68 1.69 0.72
C SER A 43 -7.47 1.50 -0.57
N TRP A 44 -8.58 0.80 -0.48
CA TRP A 44 -9.46 0.52 -1.61
C TRP A 44 -10.90 0.52 -1.12
N TYR A 45 -11.85 0.53 -2.04
CA TYR A 45 -13.25 0.49 -1.67
C TYR A 45 -13.61 -0.83 -1.02
N LYS A 46 -14.32 -0.75 0.11
CA LYS A 46 -14.84 -1.93 0.77
C LYS A 46 -15.85 -2.63 -0.12
N LYS A 47 -15.89 -3.93 -0.02
CA LYS A 47 -16.90 -4.72 -0.71
C LYS A 47 -18.30 -4.30 -0.28
N SER A 48 -18.50 -4.02 0.99
CA SER A 48 -19.80 -3.62 1.54
C SER A 48 -20.26 -2.25 1.04
N ALA A 49 -19.35 -1.43 0.53
CA ALA A 49 -19.71 -0.13 -0.02
C ALA A 49 -20.34 -0.25 -1.41
N LYS A 50 -20.20 -1.40 -2.05
CA LYS A 50 -20.75 -1.70 -3.38
C LYS A 50 -20.28 -0.71 -4.44
N LEU A 51 -19.08 -0.18 -4.26
CA LEU A 51 -18.45 0.69 -5.24
C LEU A 51 -17.49 -0.12 -6.11
N PRO A 52 -17.27 0.29 -7.36
CA PRO A 52 -16.39 -0.46 -8.25
C PRO A 52 -14.97 -0.50 -7.74
N THR A 53 -14.41 -1.70 -7.64
CA THR A 53 -13.01 -1.86 -7.30
C THR A 53 -12.51 -3.20 -7.84
N GLU A 54 -11.25 -3.21 -8.25
CA GLU A 54 -10.57 -4.44 -8.66
C GLU A 54 -9.72 -5.00 -7.53
N ILE A 55 -9.75 -4.35 -6.37
CA ILE A 55 -8.82 -4.62 -5.28
C ILE A 55 -9.53 -5.35 -4.14
N THR A 56 -8.86 -6.38 -3.62
CA THR A 56 -9.23 -7.06 -2.37
C THR A 56 -7.96 -7.20 -1.55
N GLU A 57 -8.09 -7.68 -0.31
CA GLU A 57 -6.92 -7.98 0.51
C GLU A 57 -5.95 -8.90 -0.21
N ASP A 58 -6.48 -9.94 -0.84
CA ASP A 58 -5.65 -10.91 -1.56
C ASP A 58 -4.91 -10.27 -2.71
N THR A 59 -5.55 -9.33 -3.40
CA THR A 59 -4.90 -8.60 -4.50
C THR A 59 -3.72 -7.80 -3.98
N VAL A 60 -3.89 -7.14 -2.85
CA VAL A 60 -2.81 -6.36 -2.24
C VAL A 60 -1.65 -7.25 -1.82
N ARG A 61 -1.95 -8.38 -1.20
CA ARG A 61 -0.91 -9.35 -0.80
C ARG A 61 -0.17 -9.88 -2.02
N GLU A 62 -0.90 -10.19 -3.08
CA GLU A 62 -0.34 -10.67 -4.33
C GLU A 62 0.65 -9.68 -4.93
N ALA A 63 0.33 -8.39 -4.83
CA ALA A 63 1.22 -7.35 -5.32
C ALA A 63 2.42 -7.11 -4.38
N ALA A 64 2.21 -7.29 -3.08
CA ALA A 64 3.21 -6.96 -2.07
C ALA A 64 4.28 -8.03 -1.89
N LEU A 65 3.89 -9.30 -1.89
CA LEU A 65 4.83 -10.39 -1.59
C LEU A 65 6.05 -10.43 -2.50
N PRO A 66 5.91 -10.31 -3.83
CA PRO A 66 7.09 -10.31 -4.70
C PRO A 66 8.03 -9.15 -4.45
N LEU A 67 7.55 -8.10 -3.83
CA LEU A 67 8.35 -6.91 -3.52
C LEU A 67 9.04 -6.99 -2.17
N GLY A 68 8.83 -8.09 -1.44
CA GLY A 68 9.40 -8.23 -0.11
C GLY A 68 8.62 -7.48 0.96
N LEU A 69 7.36 -7.16 0.69
CA LEU A 69 6.47 -6.51 1.66
C LEU A 69 5.55 -7.55 2.27
N VAL A 70 5.16 -7.31 3.52
CA VAL A 70 4.18 -8.17 4.19
C VAL A 70 3.10 -7.31 4.82
N ASP A 71 1.90 -7.86 4.91
CA ASP A 71 0.78 -7.20 5.56
C ASP A 71 0.85 -7.44 7.07
N VAL A 72 0.63 -6.41 7.84
CA VAL A 72 0.70 -6.49 9.30
C VAL A 72 -0.58 -6.07 9.99
N LYS A 73 -1.44 -5.34 9.30
CA LYS A 73 -2.67 -4.88 9.91
C LYS A 73 -3.71 -4.54 8.85
N VAL A 74 -4.93 -4.99 9.09
CA VAL A 74 -6.09 -4.62 8.28
C VAL A 74 -6.99 -3.75 9.14
N CYS A 75 -7.49 -2.67 8.58
CA CYS A 75 -8.46 -1.86 9.30
C CYS A 75 -9.41 -1.16 8.34
N ALA A 76 -10.56 -0.77 8.86
CA ALA A 76 -11.49 0.05 8.13
C ALA A 76 -11.01 1.49 8.23
N VAL A 77 -10.80 2.13 7.09
CA VAL A 77 -10.40 3.54 7.06
C VAL A 77 -11.63 4.41 7.32
N ASP A 78 -12.73 4.08 6.65
CA ASP A 78 -14.02 4.73 6.88
C ASP A 78 -15.13 3.82 6.32
N GLU A 79 -16.32 4.37 6.11
CA GLU A 79 -17.46 3.61 5.63
C GLU A 79 -17.26 3.00 4.24
N ARG A 80 -16.42 3.60 3.41
CA ARG A 80 -16.22 3.20 2.02
C ARG A 80 -14.88 2.54 1.78
N TRP A 81 -13.90 2.79 2.63
CA TRP A 81 -12.52 2.40 2.39
C TRP A 81 -12.04 1.38 3.42
N SER A 82 -11.36 0.38 2.93
CA SER A 82 -10.56 -0.54 3.75
C SER A 82 -9.09 -0.18 3.57
N GLY A 83 -8.29 -0.51 4.57
CA GLY A 83 -6.86 -0.27 4.50
C GLY A 83 -6.07 -1.49 4.95
N LEU A 84 -4.91 -1.68 4.34
CA LEU A 84 -3.98 -2.74 4.68
C LEU A 84 -2.59 -2.15 4.84
N LYS A 85 -2.01 -2.32 6.01
CA LYS A 85 -0.66 -1.81 6.28
C LYS A 85 0.37 -2.83 5.83
N LEU A 86 1.30 -2.37 5.00
CA LEU A 86 2.39 -3.17 4.48
C LEU A 86 3.70 -2.65 5.01
N VAL A 87 4.60 -3.54 5.37
CA VAL A 87 5.95 -3.19 5.80
C VAL A 87 6.94 -4.07 5.07
N ILE A 88 8.19 -3.63 5.01
CA ILE A 88 9.26 -4.43 4.43
C ILE A 88 9.50 -5.62 5.33
N ARG A 89 9.57 -6.81 4.74
CA ARG A 89 9.88 -8.03 5.45
C ARG A 89 11.10 -7.86 6.32
N ARG A 90 11.04 -8.33 7.55
CA ARG A 90 12.14 -8.15 8.50
C ARG A 90 13.46 -8.70 7.97
N GLU A 91 13.43 -9.84 7.33
CA GLU A 91 14.63 -10.45 6.76
C GLU A 91 15.20 -9.71 5.55
N ASN A 92 14.44 -8.77 4.99
CA ASN A 92 14.88 -7.93 3.89
C ASN A 92 15.39 -6.57 4.37
N ARG A 93 15.37 -6.34 5.67
CA ARG A 93 15.90 -5.10 6.26
C ARG A 93 17.40 -5.25 6.50
N ILE A 94 18.09 -4.19 6.26
CA ILE A 94 19.54 -4.17 6.45
C ILE A 94 19.89 -3.69 7.84
#